data_9aa500a6460e8a8d63ed5e686898e65a
#
_entry.id   9aa500a6460e8a8d63ed5e686898e65a
#
_cell.length_a   1.000
_cell.length_b   1.000
_cell.length_c   1.000
_cell.angle_alpha   90.00
_cell.angle_beta   90.00
_cell.angle_gamma   90.00
#
_symmetry.space_group_name_H-M   'P 1'
#
loop_
_entity.id
_entity.type
_entity.pdbx_description
1 polymer ?
#
loop_
_entity_poly.entity_id
_entity_poly.type
_entity_poly.pdbx_seq_one_letter_code
_entity_poly.pdbx_strand_id
1 'polypeptide(L)'
;PKVADYPFTTLAPSLGVVRIAADATFVMADIPGLIVGAAQGAGLGAQFLRHLSRTKVLLHLVDVAPEDQIDPIDNALAIEQELAEYSEALMERPIWIGLTKVDQVDEDTLDDMLEEMAETFPERPIYALSALGDIGLTALTRDLMQFLQDQQQGALDDADVASYLAE
;
A
#
# COMPACT_ATOMS: atom_id res chain seq x y z
N PRO A 1 14.11 5.54 3.02
CA PRO A 1 14.88 4.36 3.31
C PRO A 1 15.43 3.73 2.06
N LYS A 2 16.58 3.19 2.21
CA LYS A 2 17.20 2.57 1.08
C LYS A 2 16.49 1.26 0.77
N VAL A 3 16.11 1.12 -0.47
CA VAL A 3 15.52 -0.12 -0.93
C VAL A 3 16.66 -1.06 -1.23
N ALA A 4 16.68 -2.20 -0.56
CA ALA A 4 17.68 -3.21 -0.84
C ALA A 4 17.35 -3.85 -2.19
N ASP A 5 18.39 -4.34 -2.85
CA ASP A 5 18.16 -5.14 -4.02
C ASP A 5 17.42 -6.38 -3.61
N TYR A 6 16.26 -6.58 -4.17
CA TYR A 6 15.52 -7.79 -3.90
C TYR A 6 15.85 -8.78 -4.98
N PRO A 7 16.55 -9.85 -4.67
CA PRO A 7 16.59 -10.95 -5.61
C PRO A 7 15.14 -11.40 -5.78
N PHE A 8 14.75 -11.65 -6.99
CA PHE A 8 13.39 -12.06 -7.27
C PHE A 8 12.98 -13.31 -6.52
N THR A 9 13.93 -13.97 -5.92
CA THR A 9 13.70 -15.19 -5.16
C THR A 9 13.46 -14.94 -3.69
N THR A 10 13.65 -13.69 -3.20
CA THR A 10 13.46 -13.40 -1.80
C THR A 10 12.37 -12.37 -1.66
N LEU A 11 11.35 -12.69 -0.91
CA LEU A 11 10.24 -11.79 -0.64
C LEU A 11 10.36 -11.22 0.76
N ALA A 12 11.55 -10.78 1.10
CA ALA A 12 11.77 -10.15 2.40
C ALA A 12 11.24 -8.71 2.34
N PRO A 13 10.39 -8.30 3.28
CA PRO A 13 9.93 -6.92 3.31
C PRO A 13 11.07 -5.99 3.69
N SER A 14 11.04 -4.78 3.15
CA SER A 14 11.92 -3.71 3.55
C SER A 14 11.19 -2.90 4.60
N LEU A 15 11.82 -2.69 5.74
CA LEU A 15 11.22 -1.96 6.84
C LEU A 15 11.75 -0.55 6.90
N GLY A 16 10.86 0.39 7.17
CA GLY A 16 11.23 1.77 7.38
C GLY A 16 10.48 2.35 8.55
N VAL A 17 11.07 3.31 9.21
CA VAL A 17 10.42 4.02 10.32
C VAL A 17 9.97 5.37 9.81
N VAL A 18 8.68 5.64 9.95
CA VAL A 18 8.10 6.94 9.60
C VAL A 18 7.96 7.74 10.88
N ARG A 19 8.60 8.91 10.91
CA ARG A 19 8.58 9.78 12.09
C ARG A 19 7.75 11.01 11.78
N ILE A 20 6.69 11.19 12.55
CA ILE A 20 5.84 12.37 12.45
C ILE A 20 6.29 13.43 13.44
N ALA A 21 6.65 12.99 14.64
CA ALA A 21 7.14 13.84 15.70
C ALA A 21 8.10 13.02 16.56
N ALA A 22 8.74 13.66 17.54
CA ALA A 22 9.75 12.99 18.34
C ALA A 22 9.23 11.73 19.02
N ASP A 23 7.96 11.72 19.39
CA ASP A 23 7.34 10.60 20.09
C ASP A 23 6.23 9.94 19.27
N ALA A 24 6.18 10.22 18.00
CA ALA A 24 5.13 9.67 17.12
C ALA A 24 5.77 9.05 15.88
N THR A 25 6.01 7.76 15.95
CA THR A 25 6.60 7.00 14.85
C THR A 25 5.79 5.74 14.61
N PHE A 26 5.86 5.24 13.39
CA PHE A 26 5.33 3.92 13.08
C PHE A 26 6.26 3.23 12.09
N VAL A 27 6.10 1.92 11.96
CA VAL A 27 6.93 1.12 11.08
C VAL A 27 6.12 0.75 9.85
N MET A 28 6.69 0.98 8.69
CA MET A 28 6.08 0.63 7.41
C MET A 28 6.92 -0.45 6.74
N ALA A 29 6.27 -1.48 6.27
CA ALA A 29 6.91 -2.53 5.51
C ALA A 29 6.52 -2.40 4.05
N ASP A 30 7.53 -2.36 3.18
CA ASP A 30 7.31 -2.46 1.74
C ASP A 30 7.35 -3.93 1.37
N ILE A 31 6.30 -4.42 0.71
CA ILE A 31 6.18 -5.82 0.36
C ILE A 31 6.35 -5.97 -1.14
N PRO A 32 7.54 -6.38 -1.59
CA PRO A 32 7.80 -6.54 -3.02
C PRO A 32 7.19 -7.82 -3.55
N GLY A 33 7.01 -7.86 -4.86
CA GLY A 33 6.62 -9.09 -5.54
C GLY A 33 5.15 -9.41 -5.54
N LEU A 34 4.31 -8.49 -5.09
CA LEU A 34 2.86 -8.69 -5.14
C LEU A 34 2.36 -8.21 -6.50
N ILE A 35 2.20 -9.13 -7.41
CA ILE A 35 1.75 -8.87 -8.77
C ILE A 35 0.62 -9.81 -9.12
N VAL A 36 -0.11 -9.51 -10.17
CA VAL A 36 -1.20 -10.36 -10.63
C VAL A 36 -0.65 -11.76 -10.95
N GLY A 37 -1.29 -12.77 -10.41
CA GLY A 37 -0.87 -14.16 -10.58
C GLY A 37 0.12 -14.64 -9.54
N ALA A 38 0.60 -13.76 -8.67
CA ALA A 38 1.61 -14.14 -7.69
C ALA A 38 1.10 -15.15 -6.67
N ALA A 39 -0.19 -15.11 -6.36
CA ALA A 39 -0.76 -16.04 -5.39
C ALA A 39 -0.71 -17.48 -5.87
N GLN A 40 -0.66 -17.70 -7.17
CA GLN A 40 -0.60 -19.01 -7.75
C GLN A 40 0.83 -19.48 -7.97
N GLY A 41 1.78 -18.59 -7.83
CA GLY A 41 3.18 -18.92 -7.98
C GLY A 41 3.82 -19.30 -6.65
N ALA A 42 5.07 -19.70 -6.72
CA ALA A 42 5.81 -20.10 -5.54
C ALA A 42 6.36 -18.89 -4.76
N GLY A 43 6.09 -17.69 -5.20
CA GLY A 43 6.75 -16.50 -4.68
C GLY A 43 6.28 -16.04 -3.31
N LEU A 44 5.03 -16.32 -2.95
CA LEU A 44 4.46 -15.86 -1.70
C LEU A 44 4.36 -17.03 -0.73
N GLY A 45 5.13 -17.01 0.31
CA GLY A 45 5.19 -18.11 1.26
C GLY A 45 4.56 -17.80 2.59
N ALA A 46 4.62 -18.76 3.50
CA ALA A 46 4.07 -18.60 4.83
C ALA A 46 4.72 -17.45 5.59
N GLN A 47 5.99 -17.18 5.32
CA GLN A 47 6.69 -16.07 5.96
C GLN A 47 6.10 -14.72 5.52
N PHE A 48 5.76 -14.59 4.25
CA PHE A 48 5.12 -13.40 3.72
C PHE A 48 3.78 -13.17 4.43
N LEU A 49 2.98 -14.22 4.55
CA LEU A 49 1.70 -14.13 5.25
C LEU A 49 1.87 -13.73 6.71
N ARG A 50 2.90 -14.26 7.37
CA ARG A 50 3.14 -13.92 8.76
C ARG A 50 3.46 -12.43 8.92
N HIS A 51 4.21 -11.86 7.99
CA HIS A 51 4.48 -10.42 8.01
C HIS A 51 3.20 -9.61 7.80
N LEU A 52 2.39 -10.02 6.82
CA LEU A 52 1.15 -9.30 6.55
C LEU A 52 0.16 -9.42 7.71
N SER A 53 0.11 -10.57 8.37
CA SER A 53 -0.84 -10.80 9.45
C SER A 53 -0.56 -9.93 10.68
N ARG A 54 0.65 -9.39 10.79
CA ARG A 54 1.01 -8.51 11.89
C ARG A 54 0.69 -7.04 11.65
N THR A 55 0.36 -6.69 10.43
CA THR A 55 0.06 -5.29 10.12
C THR A 55 -1.33 -4.91 10.58
N LYS A 56 -1.50 -3.65 10.92
CA LYS A 56 -2.78 -3.11 11.37
C LYS A 56 -3.56 -2.49 10.24
N VAL A 57 -2.86 -2.05 9.19
CA VAL A 57 -3.48 -1.44 8.03
C VAL A 57 -2.64 -1.77 6.80
N LEU A 58 -3.30 -1.96 5.68
CA LEU A 58 -2.65 -2.18 4.40
C LEU A 58 -2.76 -0.89 3.58
N LEU A 59 -1.67 -0.51 2.95
CA LEU A 59 -1.65 0.64 2.06
C LEU A 59 -1.42 0.16 0.63
N HIS A 60 -2.47 0.21 -0.17
CA HIS A 60 -2.42 -0.20 -1.56
C HIS A 60 -1.99 0.99 -2.41
N LEU A 61 -0.80 0.95 -2.93
CA LEU A 61 -0.28 2.02 -3.79
C LEU A 61 -0.59 1.67 -5.24
N VAL A 62 -1.23 2.61 -5.94
CA VAL A 62 -1.65 2.42 -7.32
C VAL A 62 -0.98 3.48 -8.19
N ASP A 63 -0.20 3.05 -9.16
CA ASP A 63 0.47 3.94 -10.10
C ASP A 63 -0.55 4.45 -11.11
N VAL A 64 -0.77 5.76 -11.16
CA VAL A 64 -1.75 6.34 -12.08
C VAL A 64 -1.20 6.54 -13.49
N ALA A 65 0.11 6.38 -13.68
CA ALA A 65 0.74 6.57 -14.97
C ALA A 65 1.68 5.39 -15.27
N PRO A 66 1.17 4.16 -15.30
CA PRO A 66 2.03 2.99 -15.48
C PRO A 66 2.59 2.92 -16.89
N GLU A 67 3.81 2.41 -16.99
CA GLU A 67 4.48 2.29 -18.29
C GLU A 67 3.79 1.30 -19.21
N ASP A 68 3.16 0.27 -18.64
CA ASP A 68 2.48 -0.76 -19.42
C ASP A 68 1.10 -0.33 -19.88
N GLN A 69 0.64 0.84 -19.48
CA GLN A 69 -0.64 1.42 -19.90
C GLN A 69 -1.86 0.58 -19.52
N ILE A 70 -1.71 -0.33 -18.57
CA ILE A 70 -2.86 -1.05 -18.02
C ILE A 70 -3.67 -0.06 -17.19
N ASP A 71 -4.99 -0.16 -17.28
CA ASP A 71 -5.86 0.70 -16.50
C ASP A 71 -5.57 0.53 -15.02
N PRO A 72 -5.24 1.62 -14.29
CA PRO A 72 -4.88 1.51 -12.88
C PRO A 72 -5.97 0.89 -12.01
N ILE A 73 -7.22 1.13 -12.32
CA ILE A 73 -8.31 0.57 -11.54
C ILE A 73 -8.45 -0.91 -11.77
N ASP A 74 -8.36 -1.35 -13.02
CA ASP A 74 -8.38 -2.77 -13.35
C ASP A 74 -7.23 -3.50 -12.68
N ASN A 75 -6.05 -2.89 -12.69
CA ASN A 75 -4.88 -3.48 -12.06
C ASN A 75 -5.06 -3.57 -10.54
N ALA A 76 -5.61 -2.52 -9.95
CA ALA A 76 -5.88 -2.53 -8.51
C ALA A 76 -6.86 -3.63 -8.12
N LEU A 77 -7.93 -3.79 -8.90
CA LEU A 77 -8.90 -4.86 -8.66
C LEU A 77 -8.24 -6.23 -8.75
N ALA A 78 -7.40 -6.44 -9.75
CA ALA A 78 -6.72 -7.72 -9.95
C ALA A 78 -5.79 -8.04 -8.77
N ILE A 79 -5.05 -7.06 -8.29
CA ILE A 79 -4.16 -7.25 -7.15
C ILE A 79 -4.94 -7.59 -5.88
N GLU A 80 -6.05 -6.90 -5.67
CA GLU A 80 -6.84 -7.18 -4.47
C GLU A 80 -7.51 -8.54 -4.54
N GLN A 81 -7.88 -8.96 -5.73
CA GLN A 81 -8.40 -10.30 -5.92
C GLN A 81 -7.33 -11.35 -5.59
N GLU A 82 -6.09 -11.12 -6.01
CA GLU A 82 -4.99 -11.99 -5.67
C GLU A 82 -4.76 -12.07 -4.16
N LEU A 83 -4.83 -10.94 -3.49
CA LEU A 83 -4.72 -10.92 -2.03
C LEU A 83 -5.83 -11.73 -1.37
N ALA A 84 -7.05 -11.58 -1.85
CA ALA A 84 -8.20 -12.30 -1.30
C ALA A 84 -8.07 -13.81 -1.51
N GLU A 85 -7.60 -14.21 -2.68
CA GLU A 85 -7.37 -15.62 -2.96
C GLU A 85 -6.27 -16.19 -2.08
N TYR A 86 -5.31 -15.34 -1.72
CA TYR A 86 -4.20 -15.78 -0.92
C TYR A 86 -4.61 -15.89 0.55
N SER A 87 -5.35 -14.94 1.05
CA SER A 87 -5.82 -14.96 2.44
C SER A 87 -7.04 -14.04 2.61
N GLU A 88 -8.16 -14.61 2.93
CA GLU A 88 -9.35 -13.82 3.25
C GLU A 88 -9.13 -12.95 4.47
N ALA A 89 -8.32 -13.42 5.41
CA ALA A 89 -8.05 -12.67 6.63
C ALA A 89 -7.36 -11.35 6.35
N LEU A 90 -6.56 -11.26 5.30
CA LEU A 90 -5.92 -10.00 4.92
C LEU A 90 -6.95 -8.98 4.47
N MET A 91 -8.00 -9.41 3.82
CA MET A 91 -9.03 -8.51 3.32
C MET A 91 -9.92 -7.97 4.43
N GLU A 92 -9.83 -8.54 5.61
CA GLU A 92 -10.54 -8.01 6.78
C GLU A 92 -9.82 -6.82 7.40
N ARG A 93 -8.56 -6.61 7.05
CA ARG A 93 -7.82 -5.46 7.56
C ARG A 93 -8.25 -4.20 6.83
N PRO A 94 -8.18 -3.05 7.47
CA PRO A 94 -8.40 -1.79 6.75
C PRO A 94 -7.40 -1.65 5.62
N ILE A 95 -7.89 -1.29 4.44
CA ILE A 95 -7.05 -1.08 3.28
C ILE A 95 -7.24 0.35 2.82
N TRP A 96 -6.17 1.12 2.83
CA TRP A 96 -6.15 2.49 2.35
C TRP A 96 -5.53 2.49 0.95
N ILE A 97 -5.89 3.45 0.14
CA ILE A 97 -5.40 3.53 -1.24
C ILE A 97 -4.62 4.82 -1.42
N GLY A 98 -3.44 4.68 -2.03
CA GLY A 98 -2.63 5.83 -2.41
C GLY A 98 -2.42 5.80 -3.92
N LEU A 99 -2.91 6.81 -4.62
CA LEU A 99 -2.65 6.97 -6.04
C LEU A 99 -1.32 7.68 -6.20
N THR A 100 -0.33 6.99 -6.75
CA THR A 100 1.02 7.54 -6.86
C THR A 100 1.28 8.14 -8.22
N LYS A 101 2.29 8.99 -8.29
CA LYS A 101 2.71 9.68 -9.52
C LYS A 101 1.64 10.61 -10.08
N VAL A 102 0.85 11.22 -9.20
CA VAL A 102 -0.23 12.09 -9.66
C VAL A 102 0.28 13.34 -10.37
N ASP A 103 1.55 13.68 -10.20
CA ASP A 103 2.20 14.76 -10.94
C ASP A 103 2.31 14.47 -12.44
N GLN A 104 2.13 13.22 -12.85
CA GLN A 104 2.26 12.81 -14.24
C GLN A 104 0.95 12.78 -15.01
N VAL A 105 -0.16 13.09 -14.37
CA VAL A 105 -1.45 13.19 -15.04
C VAL A 105 -2.04 14.57 -14.81
N ASP A 106 -2.94 14.99 -15.70
CA ASP A 106 -3.57 16.29 -15.52
C ASP A 106 -4.67 16.22 -14.45
N GLU A 107 -5.11 17.40 -14.04
CA GLU A 107 -6.06 17.54 -12.94
C GLU A 107 -7.39 16.86 -13.23
N ASP A 108 -7.89 17.02 -14.45
CA ASP A 108 -9.16 16.40 -14.83
C ASP A 108 -9.09 14.89 -14.83
N THR A 109 -7.99 14.34 -15.34
CA THR A 109 -7.76 12.90 -15.33
C THR A 109 -7.68 12.37 -13.91
N LEU A 110 -6.98 13.10 -13.05
CA LEU A 110 -6.86 12.69 -11.65
C LEU A 110 -8.21 12.72 -10.94
N ASP A 111 -9.00 13.77 -11.17
CA ASP A 111 -10.32 13.86 -10.57
C ASP A 111 -11.22 12.70 -11.00
N ASP A 112 -11.18 12.34 -12.26
CA ASP A 112 -11.94 11.19 -12.77
C ASP A 112 -11.48 9.89 -12.13
N MET A 113 -10.18 9.72 -11.98
CA MET A 113 -9.63 8.52 -11.33
C MET A 113 -10.02 8.43 -9.86
N LEU A 114 -9.99 9.56 -9.16
CA LEU A 114 -10.38 9.58 -7.75
C LEU A 114 -11.85 9.20 -7.60
N GLU A 115 -12.70 9.72 -8.48
CA GLU A 115 -14.11 9.40 -8.45
C GLU A 115 -14.36 7.92 -8.75
N GLU A 116 -13.74 7.42 -9.79
CA GLU A 116 -13.89 6.02 -10.17
C GLU A 116 -13.32 5.09 -9.08
N MET A 117 -12.21 5.46 -8.49
CA MET A 117 -11.63 4.67 -7.41
C MET A 117 -12.55 4.64 -6.20
N ALA A 118 -13.17 5.77 -5.87
CA ALA A 118 -14.09 5.84 -4.75
C ALA A 118 -15.34 4.98 -4.98
N GLU A 119 -15.79 4.91 -6.22
CA GLU A 119 -16.93 4.05 -6.56
C GLU A 119 -16.56 2.57 -6.53
N THR A 120 -15.34 2.26 -6.98
CA THR A 120 -14.86 0.88 -7.05
C THR A 120 -14.56 0.31 -5.66
N PHE A 121 -13.99 1.14 -4.80
CA PHE A 121 -13.60 0.76 -3.44
C PHE A 121 -14.27 1.68 -2.44
N PRO A 122 -15.57 1.51 -2.19
CA PRO A 122 -16.28 2.40 -1.28
C PRO A 122 -15.77 2.29 0.14
N GLU A 123 -15.85 3.41 0.85
CA GLU A 123 -15.49 3.51 2.27
C GLU A 123 -14.00 3.37 2.56
N ARG A 124 -13.15 3.40 1.57
CA ARG A 124 -11.71 3.37 1.80
C ARG A 124 -11.12 4.77 1.70
N PRO A 125 -10.21 5.14 2.59
CA PRO A 125 -9.47 6.39 2.43
C PRO A 125 -8.62 6.33 1.17
N ILE A 126 -8.69 7.38 0.37
CA ILE A 126 -7.94 7.47 -0.89
C ILE A 126 -7.11 8.74 -0.86
N TYR A 127 -5.82 8.63 -1.18
CA TYR A 127 -4.89 9.75 -1.18
C TYR A 127 -4.25 9.91 -2.54
N ALA A 128 -4.12 11.14 -2.99
CA ALA A 128 -3.34 11.46 -4.18
C ALA A 128 -1.93 11.81 -3.74
N LEU A 129 -0.95 11.09 -4.29
CA LEU A 129 0.43 11.16 -3.81
C LEU A 129 1.41 11.41 -4.95
N SER A 130 2.43 12.18 -4.67
CA SER A 130 3.58 12.31 -5.54
C SER A 130 4.82 12.50 -4.70
N ALA A 131 5.75 11.54 -4.80
CA ALA A 131 7.02 11.67 -4.12
C ALA A 131 7.88 12.79 -4.73
N LEU A 132 7.87 12.89 -6.05
CA LEU A 132 8.65 13.93 -6.73
C LEU A 132 8.07 15.32 -6.49
N GLY A 133 6.75 15.44 -6.48
CA GLY A 133 6.08 16.70 -6.26
C GLY A 133 5.80 17.03 -4.80
N ASP A 134 6.15 16.13 -3.89
CA ASP A 134 5.88 16.27 -2.47
C ASP A 134 4.40 16.58 -2.21
N ILE A 135 3.54 15.77 -2.82
CA ILE A 135 2.09 15.93 -2.72
C ILE A 135 1.52 14.81 -1.87
N GLY A 136 0.71 15.19 -0.89
CA GLY A 136 -0.13 14.26 -0.14
C GLY A 136 0.57 13.40 0.90
N LEU A 137 1.89 13.36 0.93
CA LEU A 137 2.62 12.48 1.82
C LEU A 137 2.45 12.86 3.29
N THR A 138 2.47 14.15 3.59
CA THR A 138 2.29 14.63 4.95
C THR A 138 0.90 14.28 5.47
N ALA A 139 -0.13 14.49 4.64
CA ALA A 139 -1.50 14.17 5.04
C ALA A 139 -1.66 12.67 5.28
N LEU A 140 -1.14 11.84 4.36
CA LEU A 140 -1.24 10.40 4.50
C LEU A 140 -0.56 9.90 5.77
N THR A 141 0.68 10.32 5.99
CA THR A 141 1.44 9.82 7.14
C THR A 141 0.85 10.30 8.46
N ARG A 142 0.36 11.53 8.48
CA ARG A 142 -0.31 12.05 9.68
C ARG A 142 -1.59 11.27 9.98
N ASP A 143 -2.39 11.01 8.96
CA ASP A 143 -3.64 10.28 9.12
C ASP A 143 -3.39 8.82 9.50
N LEU A 144 -2.36 8.19 8.94
CA LEU A 144 -1.96 6.84 9.35
C LEU A 144 -1.55 6.82 10.83
N MET A 145 -0.77 7.80 11.25
CA MET A 145 -0.35 7.88 12.63
C MET A 145 -1.56 8.02 13.55
N GLN A 146 -2.50 8.88 13.18
CA GLN A 146 -3.71 9.07 13.98
C GLN A 146 -4.53 7.78 14.06
N PHE A 147 -4.67 7.08 12.93
CA PHE A 147 -5.38 5.81 12.89
C PHE A 147 -4.73 4.78 13.82
N LEU A 148 -3.41 4.68 13.76
CA LEU A 148 -2.69 3.72 14.59
C LEU A 148 -2.78 4.06 16.08
N GLN A 149 -2.76 5.34 16.44
CA GLN A 149 -2.93 5.78 17.81
C GLN A 149 -4.33 5.46 18.31
N ASP A 150 -5.32 5.63 17.49
CA ASP A 150 -6.71 5.33 17.85
C ASP A 150 -6.93 3.83 18.05
N GLN A 151 -6.21 3.02 17.31
CA GLN A 151 -6.23 1.59 17.52
C GLN A 151 -5.57 1.20 18.83
N GLN A 152 -4.72 2.05 19.31
CA GLN A 152 -4.31 1.95 20.59
C GLN A 152 -3.27 1.21 20.93
N GLN A 153 -2.81 0.87 20.60
CA GLN A 153 -2.09 0.36 20.58
C GLN A 153 -1.04 0.00 21.26
N GLY A 154 -0.59 -0.03 21.73
CA GLY A 154 0.37 -0.63 22.41
C GLY A 154 1.72 -0.59 21.80
N ALA A 155 2.51 -1.58 22.02
CA ALA A 155 3.84 -1.66 21.44
C ALA A 155 3.77 -1.74 19.92
N LEU A 156 4.77 -1.15 19.26
CA LEU A 156 4.93 -1.33 17.84
C LEU A 156 5.43 -2.74 17.56
N ASP A 157 4.83 -3.36 16.58
CA ASP A 157 5.27 -4.66 16.12
C ASP A 157 6.29 -4.49 14.99
N ASP A 158 6.54 -5.55 14.26
CA ASP A 158 7.49 -5.53 13.14
C ASP A 158 7.09 -4.49 12.10
N ALA A 159 5.80 -4.36 11.87
CA ALA A 159 5.28 -3.33 10.97
C ALA A 159 3.85 -3.00 11.34
N ASP A 160 3.54 -1.71 11.39
CA ASP A 160 2.18 -1.25 11.62
C ASP A 160 1.41 -1.10 10.32
N VAL A 161 2.12 -0.72 9.28
CA VAL A 161 1.54 -0.48 7.95
C VAL A 161 2.30 -1.31 6.95
N ALA A 162 1.59 -2.10 6.16
CA ALA A 162 2.18 -2.79 5.03
C ALA A 162 1.74 -2.07 3.76
N SER A 163 2.69 -1.74 2.92
CA SER A 163 2.40 -1.12 1.64
C SER A 163 2.78 -2.04 0.50
N TYR A 164 2.03 -1.98 -0.55
CA TYR A 164 2.30 -2.74 -1.76
C TYR A 164 1.88 -1.92 -2.96
N LEU A 165 2.57 -2.14 -4.06
CA LEU A 165 2.36 -1.42 -5.29
C LEU A 165 1.79 -2.41 -6.31
N ALA A 166 0.72 -2.01 -6.96
CA ALA A 166 0.17 -2.80 -8.07
C ALA A 166 1.07 -2.63 -9.28
N GLU A 167 1.55 -3.71 -9.83
CA GLU A 167 2.42 -3.69 -11.00
C GLU A 167 1.86 -4.48 -12.15
#